data_9c3f8847253f8c8fff19c7b918004e36
#
_entry.id   9c3f8847253f8c8fff19c7b918004e36
#
_cell.length_a   1.000
_cell.length_b   1.000
_cell.length_c   1.000
_cell.angle_alpha   90.00
_cell.angle_beta   90.00
_cell.angle_gamma   90.00
#
_symmetry.space_group_name_H-M   'P 1'
#
loop_
_entity.id
_entity.type
_entity.pdbx_description
1 polymer ?
#
loop_
_entity_poly.entity_id
_entity_poly.type
_entity_poly.pdbx_seq_one_letter_code
_entity_poly.pdbx_strand_id
1 'polypeptide(L)'
;EDGNWVYPYDNGELIDITGLNESGFDPTGAIAILNVGSFRTWSRNITSFDSDNNSFSYDEVSSWKTKHHYYFLEGKLELIDSPGEWFFDNDNNTLYFMPPEGVDPSEENIRVKTQAYGFSSVDGDRITLENIDFFANTFRFENCENCTVSDSHLLYPSTSKRSLNIAGEDVDERWVTRFDKSSGCIVENSSFLYTDGTAIEFHGAALQSHNNTIRNSYFYHIDWSASDTPGLMVTIMENGKDANFSNNIIHLTGASATVSIGDAPTVMYNEIWNTGLLQSDGAVVQMMMAEQKDAYIAYNWIHDTKKYGIRMDGPAGGTNEGRNATVHHNVLWNVSAGLMVKGDYHNTHNNTVFGEDYDKNNIIVLYENGFGNENSITEFNAADRIAAHRTGSFEDYPVQGEYNASNNYNGYVDDNGSVESQLIDPQNYDFRPKNGSAIYNRSVGAYGPNDNWVAGTTWHFMGSELPFEGCMDEDAKNYEQKALFSDGSCEYYVEGCMDPDAKNYNSEAEVDDGSCEYYIEGCMDPDAKNYNSEAEVDDGSCE
;
A
#
# COMPACT_ATOMS: atom_id res chain seq x y z
N GLU A 1 -15.01 7.36 7.51
CA GLU A 1 -16.17 8.04 8.10
C GLU A 1 -16.50 9.26 7.26
N ASP A 2 -17.73 9.37 6.81
CA ASP A 2 -18.22 10.47 5.96
C ASP A 2 -18.45 11.72 6.81
N GLY A 3 -17.38 12.38 7.20
CA GLY A 3 -17.47 13.63 7.96
C GLY A 3 -17.92 14.80 7.10
N ASN A 4 -19.03 15.42 7.47
CA ASN A 4 -19.42 16.72 6.95
C ASN A 4 -18.68 17.81 7.71
N TRP A 5 -17.54 18.23 7.19
CA TRP A 5 -16.65 19.20 7.81
C TRP A 5 -16.92 20.61 7.30
N VAL A 6 -17.03 21.57 8.17
CA VAL A 6 -17.06 22.98 7.83
C VAL A 6 -15.79 23.64 8.37
N TYR A 7 -15.06 24.29 7.50
CA TYR A 7 -13.79 24.92 7.82
C TYR A 7 -13.89 26.43 7.81
N PRO A 8 -13.35 27.10 8.79
CA PRO A 8 -12.64 28.33 8.52
C PRO A 8 -11.24 27.96 7.98
N TYR A 9 -10.92 28.48 6.81
CA TYR A 9 -9.76 28.11 6.00
C TYR A 9 -8.43 28.61 6.47
N ASP A 10 -8.42 29.42 7.47
CA ASP A 10 -7.26 30.17 7.81
C ASP A 10 -6.88 29.90 9.25
N ASN A 11 -5.62 29.67 9.50
CA ASN A 11 -4.95 29.97 10.75
C ASN A 11 -4.95 28.90 11.83
N GLY A 12 -4.85 27.63 11.49
CA GLY A 12 -4.60 26.62 12.50
C GLY A 12 -5.78 26.34 13.42
N GLU A 13 -7.00 26.47 12.91
CA GLU A 13 -8.23 26.08 13.59
C GLU A 13 -9.07 25.15 12.70
N LEU A 14 -9.61 24.09 13.30
CA LEU A 14 -10.55 23.18 12.66
C LEU A 14 -11.85 23.12 13.45
N ILE A 15 -12.98 23.24 12.76
CA ILE A 15 -14.31 23.08 13.33
C ILE A 15 -14.88 21.75 12.89
N ASP A 16 -15.24 20.91 13.85
CA ASP A 16 -15.92 19.64 13.61
C ASP A 16 -17.40 19.77 13.94
N ILE A 17 -18.24 19.66 12.92
CA ILE A 17 -19.70 19.74 13.07
C ILE A 17 -20.36 18.40 13.40
N THR A 18 -19.60 17.29 13.40
CA THR A 18 -20.16 15.93 13.44
C THR A 18 -20.13 15.27 14.80
N GLY A 19 -19.44 15.81 15.79
CA GLY A 19 -19.59 15.21 17.09
C GLY A 19 -18.39 15.12 18.00
N LEU A 20 -17.32 15.83 17.77
CA LEU A 20 -16.21 15.85 18.72
C LEU A 20 -16.68 16.28 20.13
N ASN A 21 -17.62 17.23 20.19
CA ASN A 21 -18.23 17.68 21.43
C ASN A 21 -19.23 16.65 22.02
N GLU A 22 -19.90 15.86 21.19
CA GLU A 22 -20.87 14.86 21.66
C GLU A 22 -20.17 13.70 22.39
N SER A 23 -18.90 13.46 22.11
CA SER A 23 -18.09 12.44 22.82
C SER A 23 -17.74 12.82 24.25
N GLY A 24 -17.79 14.11 24.59
CA GLY A 24 -17.29 14.64 25.87
C GLY A 24 -15.76 14.60 26.00
N PHE A 25 -15.05 14.30 24.89
CA PHE A 25 -13.60 14.21 24.83
C PHE A 25 -12.98 15.60 24.60
N ASP A 26 -11.98 15.94 25.39
CA ASP A 26 -11.14 17.13 25.17
C ASP A 26 -9.90 16.73 24.36
N PRO A 27 -9.80 17.12 23.08
CA PRO A 27 -8.67 16.74 22.22
C PRO A 27 -7.38 17.53 22.51
N THR A 28 -7.40 18.50 23.45
CA THR A 28 -6.20 19.28 23.77
C THR A 28 -5.03 18.38 24.16
N GLY A 29 -3.89 18.56 23.50
CA GLY A 29 -2.70 17.73 23.67
C GLY A 29 -2.64 16.48 22.79
N ALA A 30 -3.73 16.12 22.10
CA ALA A 30 -3.68 15.10 21.06
C ALA A 30 -2.91 15.59 19.84
N ILE A 31 -2.49 14.68 18.96
CA ILE A 31 -1.96 14.96 17.64
C ILE A 31 -3.10 14.85 16.63
N ALA A 32 -3.35 15.91 15.88
CA ALA A 32 -4.23 15.88 14.73
C ALA A 32 -3.45 15.57 13.46
N ILE A 33 -3.88 14.53 12.73
CA ILE A 33 -3.43 14.25 11.38
C ILE A 33 -4.38 14.96 10.43
N LEU A 34 -3.89 16.00 9.78
CA LEU A 34 -4.69 16.99 9.07
C LEU A 34 -4.56 16.81 7.56
N ASN A 35 -5.59 16.29 6.91
CA ASN A 35 -5.69 16.27 5.45
C ASN A 35 -6.50 17.48 4.97
N VAL A 36 -5.86 18.65 4.99
CA VAL A 36 -6.45 19.93 4.64
C VAL A 36 -5.88 20.55 3.35
N GLY A 37 -5.08 19.77 2.64
CA GLY A 37 -4.58 20.09 1.29
C GLY A 37 -4.81 18.93 0.34
N SER A 38 -4.77 19.17 -0.98
CA SER A 38 -5.17 18.12 -1.94
C SER A 38 -4.18 16.97 -2.09
N PHE A 39 -2.92 17.16 -1.75
CA PHE A 39 -1.87 16.13 -1.90
C PHE A 39 -0.88 16.13 -0.73
N ARG A 40 -1.27 16.71 0.41
CA ARG A 40 -0.43 16.77 1.61
C ARG A 40 -1.28 16.59 2.86
N THR A 41 -0.67 15.97 3.84
CA THR A 41 -1.20 15.80 5.19
C THR A 41 -0.17 16.30 6.19
N TRP A 42 -0.60 16.85 7.29
CA TRP A 42 0.28 17.35 8.35
C TRP A 42 -0.09 16.73 9.69
N SER A 43 0.87 16.60 10.58
CA SER A 43 0.64 16.31 11.97
C SER A 43 0.89 17.53 12.82
N ARG A 44 -0.03 17.86 13.74
CA ARG A 44 0.10 19.01 14.66
C ARG A 44 -0.49 18.68 16.02
N ASN A 45 0.17 19.18 17.07
CA ASN A 45 -0.40 19.11 18.40
C ASN A 45 -1.60 20.06 18.52
N ILE A 46 -2.67 19.59 19.10
CA ILE A 46 -3.83 20.40 19.44
C ILE A 46 -3.51 21.24 20.67
N THR A 47 -3.57 22.55 20.51
CA THR A 47 -3.17 23.52 21.56
C THR A 47 -4.32 23.97 22.43
N SER A 48 -5.56 23.94 21.92
CA SER A 48 -6.77 24.27 22.67
C SER A 48 -8.01 23.70 22.00
N PHE A 49 -9.07 23.50 22.78
CA PHE A 49 -10.39 23.06 22.34
C PHE A 49 -11.47 24.01 22.86
N ASP A 50 -12.37 24.43 21.97
CA ASP A 50 -13.57 25.20 22.26
C ASP A 50 -14.80 24.31 22.06
N SER A 51 -15.34 23.81 23.17
CA SER A 51 -16.52 22.94 23.16
C SER A 51 -17.81 23.64 22.73
N ASP A 52 -17.90 24.96 22.87
CA ASP A 52 -19.09 25.71 22.47
C ASP A 52 -19.18 25.84 20.92
N ASN A 53 -18.04 25.87 20.26
CA ASN A 53 -17.94 25.99 18.81
C ASN A 53 -17.53 24.68 18.12
N ASN A 54 -17.28 23.62 18.87
CA ASN A 54 -16.74 22.36 18.32
C ASN A 54 -15.44 22.56 17.53
N SER A 55 -14.55 23.40 18.03
CA SER A 55 -13.32 23.71 17.32
C SER A 55 -12.08 23.43 18.15
N PHE A 56 -11.01 23.03 17.48
CA PHE A 56 -9.69 22.95 18.08
C PHE A 56 -8.65 23.72 17.28
N SER A 57 -7.65 24.23 18.00
CA SER A 57 -6.56 25.01 17.41
C SER A 57 -5.25 24.25 17.40
N TYR A 58 -4.44 24.51 16.39
CA TYR A 58 -3.13 23.92 16.17
C TYR A 58 -2.19 24.91 15.46
N ASP A 59 -0.90 24.62 15.39
CA ASP A 59 0.05 25.45 14.63
C ASP A 59 -0.31 25.43 13.14
N GLU A 60 -0.38 26.61 12.53
CA GLU A 60 -0.85 26.83 11.16
C GLU A 60 -0.15 25.92 10.13
N VAL A 61 -0.95 25.39 9.22
CA VAL A 61 -0.50 24.64 8.05
C VAL A 61 -1.15 25.18 6.79
N SER A 62 -0.53 24.96 5.64
CA SER A 62 -1.10 25.39 4.37
C SER A 62 -2.36 24.59 4.05
N SER A 63 -3.47 25.27 3.84
CA SER A 63 -4.76 24.65 3.47
C SER A 63 -5.21 25.13 2.10
N TRP A 64 -5.69 24.20 1.28
CA TRP A 64 -6.28 24.49 -0.03
C TRP A 64 -7.18 23.34 -0.51
N LYS A 65 -8.15 23.62 -1.38
CA LYS A 65 -9.12 22.64 -1.91
C LYS A 65 -9.98 21.95 -0.85
N THR A 66 -11.07 22.56 -0.56
CA THR A 66 -11.99 22.27 0.53
C THR A 66 -12.74 20.95 0.49
N LYS A 67 -12.86 20.30 -0.64
CA LYS A 67 -13.77 19.16 -0.83
C LYS A 67 -13.28 17.81 -0.28
N HIS A 68 -12.07 17.76 0.25
CA HIS A 68 -11.44 16.54 0.72
C HIS A 68 -10.79 16.72 2.10
N HIS A 69 -11.34 17.59 2.90
CA HIS A 69 -10.80 17.86 4.22
C HIS A 69 -11.32 16.86 5.24
N TYR A 70 -10.44 16.17 5.89
CA TYR A 70 -10.70 15.32 7.03
C TYR A 70 -9.48 15.24 7.94
N TYR A 71 -9.68 14.75 9.13
CA TYR A 71 -8.63 14.53 10.10
C TYR A 71 -8.89 13.25 10.89
N PHE A 72 -7.89 12.79 11.60
CA PHE A 72 -8.05 11.87 12.71
C PHE A 72 -7.11 12.27 13.84
N LEU A 73 -7.35 11.71 15.02
CA LEU A 73 -6.63 12.04 16.24
C LEU A 73 -5.84 10.84 16.73
N GLU A 74 -4.67 11.12 17.29
CA GLU A 74 -3.82 10.12 17.93
C GLU A 74 -3.06 10.73 19.12
N GLY A 75 -2.32 9.92 19.88
CA GLY A 75 -1.42 10.40 20.91
C GLY A 75 -2.06 10.78 22.26
N LYS A 76 -3.24 10.22 22.57
CA LYS A 76 -3.85 10.34 23.90
C LYS A 76 -4.40 9.00 24.40
N LEU A 77 -4.36 8.80 25.71
CA LEU A 77 -4.84 7.56 26.32
C LEU A 77 -6.34 7.33 26.08
N GLU A 78 -7.13 8.40 26.08
CA GLU A 78 -8.58 8.35 25.89
C GLU A 78 -9.01 7.96 24.47
N LEU A 79 -8.06 7.90 23.54
CA LEU A 79 -8.29 7.45 22.14
C LEU A 79 -8.07 5.95 21.96
N ILE A 80 -7.67 5.22 23.00
CA ILE A 80 -7.61 3.77 22.96
C ILE A 80 -9.04 3.23 23.13
N ASP A 81 -9.69 2.88 22.05
CA ASP A 81 -11.07 2.39 22.04
C ASP A 81 -11.26 1.07 21.26
N SER A 82 -10.21 0.57 20.63
CA SER A 82 -10.25 -0.64 19.83
C SER A 82 -9.09 -1.60 20.12
N PRO A 83 -9.30 -2.91 20.01
CA PRO A 83 -8.25 -3.91 20.20
C PRO A 83 -7.05 -3.69 19.27
N GLY A 84 -5.84 -3.81 19.82
CA GLY A 84 -4.59 -3.56 19.10
C GLY A 84 -4.05 -2.14 19.27
N GLU A 85 -4.85 -1.22 19.74
CA GLU A 85 -4.42 0.16 19.96
C GLU A 85 -3.54 0.31 21.21
N TRP A 86 -2.67 1.29 21.15
CA TRP A 86 -1.73 1.56 22.21
C TRP A 86 -1.38 3.05 22.34
N PHE A 87 -0.97 3.43 23.54
CA PHE A 87 -0.47 4.77 23.85
C PHE A 87 0.75 4.68 24.75
N PHE A 88 1.80 5.41 24.41
CA PHE A 88 2.99 5.54 25.25
C PHE A 88 3.01 6.88 25.98
N ASP A 89 2.88 6.81 27.30
CA ASP A 89 2.99 7.96 28.19
C ASP A 89 4.47 8.25 28.48
N ASN A 90 5.00 9.27 27.80
CA ASN A 90 6.39 9.68 27.94
C ASN A 90 6.72 10.23 29.34
N ASP A 91 5.75 10.81 30.05
CA ASP A 91 5.97 11.41 31.36
C ASP A 91 6.17 10.34 32.44
N ASN A 92 5.46 9.25 32.31
CA ASN A 92 5.49 8.14 33.25
C ASN A 92 6.25 6.91 32.75
N ASN A 93 6.76 6.93 31.50
CA ASN A 93 7.37 5.78 30.83
C ASN A 93 6.46 4.53 30.85
N THR A 94 5.18 4.71 30.62
CA THR A 94 4.18 3.65 30.69
C THR A 94 3.56 3.42 29.32
N LEU A 95 3.56 2.17 28.86
CA LEU A 95 2.84 1.74 27.69
C LEU A 95 1.46 1.23 28.08
N TYR A 96 0.42 1.84 27.53
CA TYR A 96 -0.96 1.36 27.61
C TYR A 96 -1.29 0.65 26.30
N PHE A 97 -1.91 -0.49 26.41
CA PHE A 97 -2.26 -1.33 25.27
C PHE A 97 -3.61 -1.98 25.49
N MET A 98 -4.48 -1.95 24.51
CA MET A 98 -5.75 -2.67 24.50
C MET A 98 -5.58 -4.00 23.77
N PRO A 99 -5.49 -5.13 24.47
CA PRO A 99 -5.28 -6.41 23.83
C PRO A 99 -6.52 -6.86 23.05
N PRO A 100 -6.39 -7.73 22.06
CA PRO A 100 -7.51 -8.43 21.47
C PRO A 100 -8.35 -9.18 22.50
N GLU A 101 -9.64 -9.38 22.21
CA GLU A 101 -10.55 -10.06 23.14
C GLU A 101 -10.07 -11.49 23.42
N GLY A 102 -9.95 -11.83 24.68
CA GLY A 102 -9.50 -13.14 25.13
C GLY A 102 -7.97 -13.33 25.23
N VAL A 103 -7.20 -12.32 24.84
CA VAL A 103 -5.74 -12.36 24.92
C VAL A 103 -5.25 -11.78 26.26
N ASP A 104 -4.44 -12.53 27.01
CA ASP A 104 -3.71 -12.04 28.17
C ASP A 104 -2.31 -11.54 27.73
N PRO A 105 -2.06 -10.22 27.75
CA PRO A 105 -0.79 -9.67 27.30
C PRO A 105 0.43 -10.18 28.08
N SER A 106 0.24 -10.72 29.27
CA SER A 106 1.34 -11.28 30.09
C SER A 106 1.82 -12.65 29.58
N GLU A 107 1.02 -13.31 28.76
CA GLU A 107 1.33 -14.61 28.15
C GLU A 107 1.82 -14.44 26.69
N GLU A 108 1.75 -13.23 26.15
CA GLU A 108 2.10 -12.93 24.77
C GLU A 108 3.47 -12.28 24.62
N ASN A 109 4.04 -12.41 23.41
CA ASN A 109 5.33 -11.81 23.07
C ASN A 109 5.16 -10.38 22.56
N ILE A 110 5.11 -9.41 23.45
CA ILE A 110 5.01 -7.99 23.10
C ILE A 110 6.39 -7.47 22.67
N ARG A 111 6.47 -6.94 21.45
CA ARG A 111 7.70 -6.37 20.89
C ARG A 111 7.53 -4.86 20.71
N VAL A 112 8.57 -4.10 21.04
CA VAL A 112 8.59 -2.65 20.91
C VAL A 112 9.78 -2.23 20.05
N LYS A 113 9.54 -1.31 19.10
CA LYS A 113 10.61 -0.73 18.28
C LYS A 113 11.56 0.09 19.14
N THR A 114 12.84 -0.26 19.12
CA THR A 114 13.88 0.44 19.89
C THR A 114 14.93 1.12 19.01
N GLN A 115 14.94 0.82 17.72
CA GLN A 115 15.85 1.42 16.75
C GLN A 115 15.20 1.48 15.36
N ALA A 116 15.53 2.51 14.61
CA ALA A 116 15.00 2.72 13.27
C ALA A 116 15.58 1.73 12.26
N TYR A 117 16.88 1.50 12.30
CA TYR A 117 17.58 0.69 11.32
C TYR A 117 18.18 -0.56 11.95
N GLY A 118 17.74 -1.72 11.45
CA GLY A 118 18.36 -3.01 11.74
C GLY A 118 19.68 -3.19 10.99
N PHE A 119 19.81 -2.51 9.85
CA PHE A 119 21.04 -2.46 9.07
C PHE A 119 21.29 -1.05 8.53
N SER A 120 22.54 -0.60 8.58
CA SER A 120 22.98 0.66 7.98
C SER A 120 24.39 0.52 7.41
N SER A 121 24.60 0.99 6.19
CA SER A 121 25.90 1.05 5.53
C SER A 121 26.17 2.42 4.96
N VAL A 122 27.39 2.90 5.11
CA VAL A 122 27.89 4.12 4.50
C VAL A 122 29.12 3.78 3.65
N ASP A 123 29.22 4.34 2.45
CA ASP A 123 30.30 4.11 1.49
C ASP A 123 30.53 2.62 1.13
N GLY A 124 29.43 1.84 1.13
CA GLY A 124 29.47 0.40 0.84
C GLY A 124 29.45 0.09 -0.66
N ASP A 125 30.07 -1.01 -1.05
CA ASP A 125 30.04 -1.51 -2.42
C ASP A 125 29.76 -3.01 -2.43
N ARG A 126 28.82 -3.45 -3.28
CA ARG A 126 28.45 -4.86 -3.44
C ARG A 126 28.04 -5.58 -2.15
N ILE A 127 27.25 -4.90 -1.31
CA ILE A 127 26.67 -5.50 -0.11
C ILE A 127 25.36 -6.20 -0.51
N THR A 128 25.20 -7.42 -0.08
CA THR A 128 23.95 -8.16 -0.25
C THR A 128 23.32 -8.45 1.10
N LEU A 129 22.04 -8.07 1.23
CA LEU A 129 21.14 -8.52 2.28
C LEU A 129 20.16 -9.49 1.63
N GLU A 130 20.17 -10.74 2.06
CA GLU A 130 19.37 -11.81 1.47
C GLU A 130 18.67 -12.62 2.54
N ASN A 131 17.40 -12.89 2.36
CA ASN A 131 16.58 -13.69 3.26
C ASN A 131 16.61 -13.17 4.72
N ILE A 132 16.26 -11.87 4.86
CA ILE A 132 16.23 -11.20 6.17
C ILE A 132 14.82 -10.70 6.45
N ASP A 133 14.29 -11.07 7.60
CA ASP A 133 13.03 -10.53 8.11
C ASP A 133 13.31 -9.33 9.01
N PHE A 134 12.84 -8.17 8.59
CA PHE A 134 12.90 -6.94 9.36
C PHE A 134 11.56 -6.73 10.07
N PHE A 135 11.56 -6.77 11.37
CA PHE A 135 10.37 -6.50 12.17
C PHE A 135 10.51 -5.18 12.93
N ALA A 136 9.61 -4.25 12.69
CA ALA A 136 9.58 -2.93 13.32
C ALA A 136 10.90 -2.13 13.18
N ASN A 137 11.68 -2.42 12.16
CA ASN A 137 12.87 -1.67 11.75
C ASN A 137 13.13 -1.89 10.27
N THR A 138 14.10 -1.21 9.71
CA THR A 138 14.42 -1.27 8.29
C THR A 138 15.92 -1.15 8.03
N PHE A 139 16.29 -0.89 6.79
CA PHE A 139 17.67 -0.71 6.37
C PHE A 139 17.93 0.67 5.75
N ARG A 140 19.17 1.10 5.78
CA ARG A 140 19.67 2.31 5.12
C ARG A 140 21.02 2.06 4.44
N PHE A 141 21.13 2.53 3.21
CA PHE A 141 22.37 2.62 2.48
C PHE A 141 22.64 4.10 2.15
N GLU A 142 23.87 4.55 2.35
CA GLU A 142 24.30 5.91 2.06
C GLU A 142 25.61 5.88 1.28
N ASN A 143 25.69 6.57 0.14
CA ASN A 143 26.83 6.57 -0.80
C ASN A 143 27.26 5.14 -1.20
N CYS A 144 26.31 4.25 -1.39
CA CYS A 144 26.59 2.84 -1.68
C CYS A 144 26.44 2.53 -3.18
N GLU A 145 27.21 1.57 -3.66
CA GLU A 145 27.16 1.15 -5.06
C GLU A 145 26.89 -0.35 -5.19
N ASN A 146 26.04 -0.73 -6.15
CA ASN A 146 25.80 -2.13 -6.54
C ASN A 146 25.33 -3.03 -5.36
N CYS A 147 24.58 -2.45 -4.42
CA CYS A 147 24.07 -3.20 -3.27
C CYS A 147 22.74 -3.88 -3.61
N THR A 148 22.48 -5.03 -3.00
CA THR A 148 21.27 -5.81 -3.25
C THR A 148 20.56 -6.13 -1.94
N VAL A 149 19.23 -5.98 -1.96
CA VAL A 149 18.33 -6.53 -0.94
C VAL A 149 17.39 -7.48 -1.66
N SER A 150 17.42 -8.76 -1.30
CA SER A 150 16.60 -9.79 -1.95
C SER A 150 15.96 -10.74 -0.95
N ASP A 151 14.83 -11.32 -1.38
CA ASP A 151 14.13 -12.38 -0.66
C ASP A 151 13.95 -12.01 0.82
N SER A 152 13.57 -10.74 1.08
CA SER A 152 13.54 -10.14 2.41
C SER A 152 12.18 -9.54 2.70
N HIS A 153 11.73 -9.66 3.95
CA HIS A 153 10.41 -9.22 4.36
C HIS A 153 10.51 -8.12 5.42
N LEU A 154 9.77 -7.02 5.20
CA LEU A 154 9.76 -5.87 6.07
C LEU A 154 8.35 -5.66 6.62
N LEU A 155 8.17 -5.89 7.92
CA LEU A 155 6.92 -5.66 8.64
C LEU A 155 7.07 -4.45 9.57
N TYR A 156 6.21 -3.45 9.42
CA TYR A 156 6.29 -2.16 10.13
C TYR A 156 7.65 -1.46 9.97
N PRO A 157 8.22 -1.39 8.73
CA PRO A 157 9.61 -0.98 8.55
C PRO A 157 9.84 0.50 8.89
N SER A 158 8.92 1.35 8.50
CA SER A 158 9.01 2.80 8.68
C SER A 158 8.02 3.28 9.72
N THR A 159 8.38 4.32 10.41
CA THR A 159 7.48 5.01 11.34
C THR A 159 7.89 6.47 11.49
N SER A 160 6.93 7.31 11.85
CA SER A 160 7.16 8.66 12.31
C SER A 160 7.47 8.70 13.80
N LYS A 161 7.91 9.85 14.28
CA LYS A 161 8.12 10.09 15.72
C LYS A 161 6.83 10.43 16.47
N ARG A 162 5.68 10.40 15.80
CA ARG A 162 4.38 10.69 16.43
C ARG A 162 4.05 9.71 17.56
N SER A 163 4.50 8.47 17.43
CA SER A 163 4.42 7.49 18.51
C SER A 163 5.13 7.91 19.80
N LEU A 164 6.02 8.89 19.71
CA LEU A 164 6.70 9.54 20.83
C LEU A 164 6.10 10.93 21.15
N ASN A 165 4.89 11.22 20.68
CA ASN A 165 4.20 12.51 20.81
C ASN A 165 4.93 13.70 20.13
N ILE A 166 5.72 13.44 19.09
CA ILE A 166 6.41 14.47 18.31
C ILE A 166 5.66 14.63 16.99
N ALA A 167 4.95 15.72 16.83
CA ALA A 167 4.25 16.11 15.61
C ALA A 167 5.06 17.10 14.79
N GLY A 168 4.75 17.22 13.48
CA GLY A 168 5.38 18.17 12.58
C GLY A 168 6.82 17.83 12.23
N GLU A 169 7.10 16.57 12.00
CA GLU A 169 8.45 16.09 11.69
C GLU A 169 9.04 16.71 10.42
N ASP A 170 10.34 17.00 10.44
CA ASP A 170 11.10 17.30 9.25
C ASP A 170 11.41 16.01 8.48
N VAL A 171 11.50 16.11 7.14
CA VAL A 171 11.79 15.00 6.22
C VAL A 171 13.04 14.22 6.60
N ASP A 172 14.08 14.91 7.00
CA ASP A 172 15.38 14.31 7.33
C ASP A 172 15.33 13.51 8.64
N GLU A 173 14.28 13.69 9.41
CA GLU A 173 14.08 12.98 10.68
C GLU A 173 13.19 11.73 10.58
N ARG A 174 12.61 11.46 9.40
CA ARG A 174 11.79 10.26 9.19
C ARG A 174 12.64 9.00 9.15
N TRP A 175 12.13 7.97 9.78
CA TRP A 175 12.75 6.65 9.79
C TRP A 175 12.16 5.78 8.69
N VAL A 176 12.65 5.96 7.48
CA VAL A 176 12.18 5.27 6.28
C VAL A 176 13.27 4.39 5.68
N THR A 177 12.86 3.37 4.95
CA THR A 177 13.76 2.57 4.12
C THR A 177 14.40 3.47 3.06
N ARG A 178 15.73 3.53 3.01
CA ARG A 178 16.39 4.52 2.16
C ARG A 178 17.70 4.03 1.54
N PHE A 179 17.85 4.38 0.27
CA PHE A 179 19.10 4.46 -0.43
C PHE A 179 19.41 5.94 -0.69
N ASP A 180 20.37 6.52 0.04
CA ASP A 180 20.75 7.91 -0.12
C ASP A 180 22.02 8.00 -0.97
N LYS A 181 21.97 8.75 -2.07
CA LYS A 181 23.08 8.93 -3.03
C LYS A 181 23.73 7.62 -3.47
N SER A 182 22.92 6.61 -3.66
CA SER A 182 23.36 5.24 -3.97
C SER A 182 22.95 4.86 -5.39
N SER A 183 23.77 4.06 -6.07
CA SER A 183 23.59 3.75 -7.47
C SER A 183 23.79 2.27 -7.79
N GLY A 184 23.10 1.78 -8.83
CA GLY A 184 23.17 0.37 -9.22
C GLY A 184 22.60 -0.58 -8.17
N CYS A 185 21.80 -0.08 -7.23
CA CYS A 185 21.23 -0.87 -6.15
C CYS A 185 19.95 -1.58 -6.59
N ILE A 186 19.72 -2.77 -6.05
CA ILE A 186 18.60 -3.63 -6.40
C ILE A 186 17.82 -4.00 -5.15
N VAL A 187 16.50 -3.87 -5.22
CA VAL A 187 15.55 -4.48 -4.29
C VAL A 187 14.70 -5.44 -5.09
N GLU A 188 14.70 -6.70 -4.72
CA GLU A 188 13.96 -7.72 -5.46
C GLU A 188 13.38 -8.81 -4.58
N ASN A 189 12.31 -9.46 -5.04
CA ASN A 189 11.65 -10.58 -4.36
C ASN A 189 11.33 -10.28 -2.89
N SER A 190 11.03 -9.03 -2.57
CA SER A 190 10.90 -8.59 -1.18
C SER A 190 9.52 -8.00 -0.92
N SER A 191 9.10 -7.96 0.33
CA SER A 191 7.82 -7.39 0.71
C SER A 191 7.95 -6.26 1.73
N PHE A 192 7.09 -5.26 1.59
CA PHE A 192 6.99 -4.09 2.46
C PHE A 192 5.55 -3.99 2.94
N LEU A 193 5.33 -4.20 4.22
CA LEU A 193 3.99 -4.26 4.78
C LEU A 193 3.83 -3.29 5.95
N TYR A 194 2.66 -2.63 5.99
CA TYR A 194 2.26 -1.74 7.08
C TYR A 194 3.28 -0.63 7.35
N THR A 195 3.50 0.18 6.33
CA THR A 195 4.47 1.29 6.39
C THR A 195 3.75 2.61 6.67
N ASP A 196 4.18 3.30 7.71
CA ASP A 196 3.71 4.66 7.99
C ASP A 196 4.57 5.67 7.22
N GLY A 197 4.03 6.21 6.14
CA GLY A 197 4.73 7.07 5.18
C GLY A 197 5.33 6.28 4.02
N THR A 198 6.27 6.88 3.30
CA THR A 198 6.92 6.32 2.11
C THR A 198 7.52 4.93 2.36
N ALA A 199 7.24 3.97 1.49
CA ALA A 199 7.74 2.61 1.63
C ALA A 199 9.25 2.53 1.44
N ILE A 200 9.77 3.19 0.39
CA ILE A 200 11.18 3.21 0.06
C ILE A 200 11.54 4.49 -0.70
N GLU A 201 12.69 5.04 -0.39
CA GLU A 201 13.24 6.22 -1.03
C GLU A 201 14.62 5.92 -1.64
N PHE A 202 14.79 6.23 -2.93
CA PHE A 202 16.08 6.41 -3.56
C PHE A 202 16.33 7.92 -3.67
N HIS A 203 17.09 8.44 -2.73
CA HIS A 203 17.28 9.87 -2.57
C HIS A 203 18.63 10.32 -3.14
N GLY A 204 18.60 11.39 -3.94
CA GLY A 204 19.80 11.99 -4.55
C GLY A 204 19.50 12.53 -5.95
N ALA A 205 20.27 13.51 -6.40
CA ALA A 205 20.17 14.02 -7.75
C ALA A 205 20.62 12.96 -8.79
N ALA A 206 20.23 13.13 -10.05
CA ALA A 206 20.46 12.18 -11.15
C ALA A 206 21.92 11.65 -11.28
N LEU A 207 22.90 12.44 -10.87
CA LEU A 207 24.31 12.02 -10.87
C LEU A 207 24.76 11.30 -9.59
N GLN A 208 23.92 11.27 -8.57
CA GLN A 208 24.21 10.68 -7.27
C GLN A 208 23.38 9.42 -7.01
N SER A 209 22.25 9.29 -7.70
CA SER A 209 21.35 8.15 -7.61
C SER A 209 20.98 7.75 -9.04
N HIS A 210 21.41 6.60 -9.52
CA HIS A 210 21.12 6.16 -10.88
C HIS A 210 21.17 4.63 -11.03
N ASN A 211 20.47 4.11 -12.04
CA ASN A 211 20.40 2.68 -12.35
C ASN A 211 19.92 1.82 -11.17
N ASN A 212 19.07 2.36 -10.31
CA ASN A 212 18.48 1.60 -9.23
C ASN A 212 17.29 0.78 -9.72
N THR A 213 17.06 -0.35 -9.12
CA THR A 213 16.00 -1.28 -9.52
C THR A 213 15.16 -1.71 -8.32
N ILE A 214 13.84 -1.64 -8.48
CA ILE A 214 12.89 -2.34 -7.61
C ILE A 214 12.11 -3.29 -8.51
N ARG A 215 12.20 -4.58 -8.24
CA ARG A 215 11.50 -5.57 -9.06
C ARG A 215 10.97 -6.75 -8.28
N ASN A 216 9.90 -7.33 -8.82
CA ASN A 216 9.31 -8.55 -8.30
C ASN A 216 9.06 -8.49 -6.79
N SER A 217 8.59 -7.31 -6.32
CA SER A 217 8.39 -7.01 -4.90
C SER A 217 6.94 -6.62 -4.62
N TYR A 218 6.53 -6.78 -3.38
CA TYR A 218 5.17 -6.56 -2.93
C TYR A 218 5.09 -5.44 -1.89
N PHE A 219 4.13 -4.53 -2.08
CA PHE A 219 3.89 -3.38 -1.22
C PHE A 219 2.44 -3.35 -0.80
N TYR A 220 2.18 -3.44 0.49
CA TYR A 220 0.83 -3.52 1.03
C TYR A 220 0.65 -2.65 2.27
N HIS A 221 -0.47 -1.94 2.33
CA HIS A 221 -0.83 -1.07 3.44
C HIS A 221 0.25 -0.03 3.76
N ILE A 222 0.51 0.79 2.77
CA ILE A 222 1.57 1.80 2.80
C ILE A 222 0.95 3.19 2.99
N ASP A 223 1.69 4.09 3.66
CA ASP A 223 1.31 5.50 3.87
C ASP A 223 0.00 5.67 4.64
N TRP A 224 -0.27 4.92 5.68
CA TRP A 224 -1.56 5.00 6.37
C TRP A 224 -1.85 6.35 7.04
N SER A 225 -0.84 7.15 7.37
CA SER A 225 -1.03 8.54 7.78
C SER A 225 -0.65 9.54 6.69
N ALA A 226 0.33 9.19 5.86
CA ALA A 226 0.86 10.02 4.77
C ALA A 226 1.13 11.46 5.20
N SER A 227 1.73 11.67 6.39
CA SER A 227 1.88 13.01 6.98
C SER A 227 3.31 13.52 6.95
N ASP A 228 3.42 14.85 6.89
CA ASP A 228 4.65 15.64 7.00
C ASP A 228 5.74 15.34 5.95
N THR A 229 5.36 14.74 4.82
CA THR A 229 6.25 14.61 3.67
C THR A 229 6.26 15.91 2.87
N PRO A 230 7.39 16.48 2.52
CA PRO A 230 7.44 17.69 1.71
C PRO A 230 7.02 17.42 0.27
N GLY A 231 6.36 18.40 -0.31
CA GLY A 231 5.90 18.32 -1.69
C GLY A 231 4.75 17.32 -1.89
N LEU A 232 4.75 16.64 -3.01
CA LEU A 232 3.82 15.56 -3.31
C LEU A 232 4.19 14.34 -2.47
N MET A 233 3.23 13.81 -1.72
CA MET A 233 3.45 12.58 -0.96
C MET A 233 3.41 11.37 -1.87
N VAL A 234 4.38 10.47 -1.69
CA VAL A 234 4.65 9.37 -2.62
C VAL A 234 4.93 8.08 -1.86
N THR A 235 4.35 6.99 -2.32
CA THR A 235 4.57 5.65 -1.74
C THR A 235 5.97 5.12 -2.07
N ILE A 236 6.39 5.25 -3.33
CA ILE A 236 7.73 4.86 -3.80
C ILE A 236 8.38 6.04 -4.49
N MET A 237 9.52 6.48 -3.96
CA MET A 237 10.23 7.66 -4.45
C MET A 237 11.59 7.30 -5.02
N GLU A 238 11.83 7.69 -6.28
CA GLU A 238 13.13 7.68 -6.91
C GLU A 238 13.38 9.06 -7.56
N ASN A 239 14.33 9.79 -7.03
CA ASN A 239 14.68 11.13 -7.52
C ASN A 239 15.87 11.14 -8.47
N GLY A 240 16.42 9.98 -8.77
CA GLY A 240 17.64 9.82 -9.57
C GLY A 240 17.40 9.71 -11.06
N LYS A 241 18.14 8.82 -11.70
CA LYS A 241 18.09 8.61 -13.14
C LYS A 241 18.16 7.14 -13.53
N ASP A 242 17.53 6.79 -14.66
CA ASP A 242 17.55 5.46 -15.26
C ASP A 242 17.06 4.36 -14.27
N ALA A 243 16.10 4.70 -13.42
CA ALA A 243 15.51 3.75 -12.48
C ALA A 243 14.63 2.71 -13.19
N ASN A 244 14.62 1.47 -12.70
CA ASN A 244 13.75 0.40 -13.16
C ASN A 244 12.79 -0.03 -12.06
N PHE A 245 11.51 0.08 -12.33
CA PHE A 245 10.44 -0.38 -11.47
C PHE A 245 9.58 -1.39 -12.23
N SER A 246 9.75 -2.68 -11.95
CA SER A 246 9.14 -3.71 -12.79
C SER A 246 8.67 -4.96 -12.04
N ASN A 247 7.56 -5.53 -12.52
CA ASN A 247 6.98 -6.76 -11.97
C ASN A 247 6.64 -6.66 -10.48
N ASN A 248 6.21 -5.49 -10.01
CA ASN A 248 5.81 -5.31 -8.62
C ASN A 248 4.29 -5.34 -8.47
N ILE A 249 3.85 -5.68 -7.28
CA ILE A 249 2.46 -5.50 -6.83
C ILE A 249 2.44 -4.40 -5.78
N ILE A 250 1.54 -3.42 -5.95
CA ILE A 250 1.28 -2.38 -4.96
C ILE A 250 -0.22 -2.33 -4.69
N HIS A 251 -0.57 -2.47 -3.44
CA HIS A 251 -1.97 -2.49 -3.03
C HIS A 251 -2.17 -1.75 -1.71
N LEU A 252 -3.28 -1.05 -1.60
CA LEU A 252 -3.73 -0.33 -0.41
C LEU A 252 -2.72 0.73 0.04
N THR A 253 -2.68 1.89 -0.65
CA THR A 253 -1.80 3.00 -0.29
C THR A 253 -2.56 4.29 0.01
N GLY A 254 -2.01 5.10 0.92
CA GLY A 254 -2.63 6.36 1.34
C GLY A 254 -2.15 7.57 0.56
N ALA A 255 -0.91 7.59 0.11
CA ALA A 255 -0.28 8.77 -0.46
C ALA A 255 -0.90 9.25 -1.78
N SER A 256 -0.65 10.50 -2.10
CA SER A 256 -1.15 11.19 -3.30
C SER A 256 -0.70 10.55 -4.60
N ALA A 257 0.59 10.22 -4.70
CA ALA A 257 1.15 9.45 -5.81
C ALA A 257 1.69 8.11 -5.33
N THR A 258 1.55 7.06 -6.14
CA THR A 258 2.06 5.75 -5.76
C THR A 258 3.52 5.60 -6.19
N VAL A 259 3.82 5.83 -7.46
CA VAL A 259 5.17 5.73 -8.00
C VAL A 259 5.59 7.07 -8.58
N SER A 260 6.62 7.69 -8.00
CA SER A 260 7.26 8.89 -8.53
C SER A 260 8.73 8.60 -8.75
N ILE A 261 9.15 8.63 -10.00
CA ILE A 261 10.48 8.21 -10.42
C ILE A 261 11.12 9.27 -11.28
N GLY A 262 12.44 9.43 -11.12
CA GLY A 262 13.23 10.55 -11.63
C GLY A 262 13.41 10.60 -13.15
N ASP A 263 14.62 10.81 -13.59
CA ASP A 263 14.98 11.01 -15.00
C ASP A 263 15.04 9.68 -15.75
N ALA A 264 14.46 9.59 -16.93
CA ALA A 264 14.47 8.43 -17.81
C ALA A 264 14.06 7.09 -17.13
N PRO A 265 12.98 7.06 -16.34
CA PRO A 265 12.58 5.87 -15.62
C PRO A 265 11.94 4.82 -16.54
N THR A 266 12.05 3.55 -16.14
CA THR A 266 11.30 2.43 -16.73
C THR A 266 10.30 1.88 -15.70
N VAL A 267 9.00 1.89 -16.05
CA VAL A 267 7.92 1.34 -15.20
C VAL A 267 7.16 0.30 -16.01
N MET A 268 7.36 -0.97 -15.72
CA MET A 268 6.82 -2.04 -16.56
C MET A 268 6.29 -3.24 -15.76
N TYR A 269 5.22 -3.84 -16.29
CA TYR A 269 4.67 -5.09 -15.75
C TYR A 269 4.27 -5.02 -14.27
N ASN A 270 3.91 -3.85 -13.76
CA ASN A 270 3.42 -3.74 -12.38
C ASN A 270 1.90 -3.87 -12.34
N GLU A 271 1.38 -4.44 -11.27
CA GLU A 271 -0.04 -4.45 -10.93
C GLU A 271 -0.27 -3.55 -9.72
N ILE A 272 -1.14 -2.53 -9.86
CA ILE A 272 -1.29 -1.47 -8.86
C ILE A 272 -2.77 -1.13 -8.69
N TRP A 273 -3.31 -1.25 -7.48
CA TRP A 273 -4.71 -0.94 -7.20
C TRP A 273 -4.97 -0.43 -5.78
N ASN A 274 -6.18 0.06 -5.51
CA ASN A 274 -6.59 0.64 -4.23
C ASN A 274 -5.58 1.65 -3.68
N THR A 275 -5.21 2.62 -4.48
CA THR A 275 -4.17 3.58 -4.13
C THR A 275 -4.72 4.98 -3.86
N GLY A 276 -3.95 5.78 -3.11
CA GLY A 276 -4.27 7.17 -2.85
C GLY A 276 -5.49 7.34 -1.98
N LEU A 277 -5.69 6.49 -1.00
CA LEU A 277 -6.91 6.44 -0.20
C LEU A 277 -7.07 7.62 0.75
N LEU A 278 -5.95 8.22 1.21
CA LEU A 278 -5.97 9.32 2.17
C LEU A 278 -5.88 10.70 1.51
N GLN A 279 -5.41 10.80 0.28
CA GLN A 279 -5.18 12.09 -0.36
C GLN A 279 -5.87 12.21 -1.71
N SER A 280 -6.22 13.43 -2.12
CA SER A 280 -7.17 13.64 -3.21
C SER A 280 -6.57 13.93 -4.59
N ASP A 281 -5.35 14.46 -4.67
CA ASP A 281 -4.68 14.75 -5.94
C ASP A 281 -3.65 13.66 -6.26
N GLY A 282 -3.00 13.74 -7.41
CA GLY A 282 -1.95 12.81 -7.84
C GLY A 282 -2.43 11.71 -8.77
N ALA A 283 -1.53 10.77 -9.00
CA ALA A 283 -1.73 9.62 -9.87
C ALA A 283 -0.99 8.39 -9.37
N VAL A 284 -1.38 7.24 -9.86
CA VAL A 284 -0.65 5.99 -9.56
C VAL A 284 0.78 6.09 -10.09
N VAL A 285 0.97 6.43 -11.36
CA VAL A 285 2.28 6.79 -11.91
C VAL A 285 2.26 8.27 -12.26
N GLN A 286 3.08 9.04 -11.52
CA GLN A 286 3.08 10.50 -11.60
C GLN A 286 4.36 11.03 -12.23
N MET A 287 4.22 11.84 -13.26
CA MET A 287 5.30 12.55 -13.91
C MET A 287 4.99 14.04 -13.97
N MET A 288 5.69 14.86 -13.20
CA MET A 288 5.49 16.30 -13.15
C MET A 288 6.74 17.14 -12.83
N MET A 289 7.84 16.51 -12.52
CA MET A 289 9.08 17.20 -12.12
C MET A 289 10.03 17.39 -13.31
N ALA A 290 10.97 18.30 -13.20
CA ALA A 290 11.98 18.54 -14.22
C ALA A 290 12.78 17.27 -14.57
N GLU A 291 12.98 16.45 -13.57
CA GLU A 291 13.74 15.22 -13.65
C GLU A 291 12.95 14.08 -14.31
N GLN A 292 11.63 14.17 -14.39
CA GLN A 292 10.76 13.09 -14.88
C GLN A 292 10.57 13.13 -16.40
N LYS A 293 11.60 13.36 -17.17
CA LYS A 293 11.59 13.27 -18.64
C LYS A 293 12.01 11.89 -19.13
N ASP A 294 11.79 11.62 -20.39
CA ASP A 294 12.19 10.39 -21.07
C ASP A 294 11.63 9.09 -20.42
N ALA A 295 10.51 9.19 -19.71
CA ALA A 295 9.90 8.05 -19.03
C ALA A 295 9.41 6.98 -20.02
N TYR A 296 9.62 5.71 -19.67
CA TYR A 296 9.09 4.56 -20.40
C TYR A 296 8.13 3.77 -19.49
N ILE A 297 6.82 3.82 -19.78
CA ILE A 297 5.77 3.26 -18.93
C ILE A 297 4.94 2.29 -19.78
N ALA A 298 5.07 0.98 -19.52
CA ALA A 298 4.45 -0.01 -20.39
C ALA A 298 4.04 -1.29 -19.67
N TYR A 299 3.01 -1.97 -20.21
CA TYR A 299 2.57 -3.30 -19.74
C TYR A 299 2.14 -3.34 -18.27
N ASN A 300 1.66 -2.23 -17.72
CA ASN A 300 1.16 -2.21 -16.35
C ASN A 300 -0.35 -2.46 -16.33
N TRP A 301 -0.82 -3.07 -15.25
CA TRP A 301 -2.22 -3.12 -14.85
C TRP A 301 -2.47 -2.14 -13.70
N ILE A 302 -3.38 -1.21 -13.90
CA ILE A 302 -3.70 -0.18 -12.90
C ILE A 302 -5.23 -0.12 -12.77
N HIS A 303 -5.73 -0.34 -11.55
CA HIS A 303 -7.18 -0.44 -11.39
C HIS A 303 -7.70 -0.07 -10.01
N ASP A 304 -9.02 -0.01 -9.89
CA ASP A 304 -9.75 0.18 -8.65
C ASP A 304 -9.21 1.32 -7.77
N THR A 305 -9.00 2.50 -8.37
CA THR A 305 -8.53 3.68 -7.64
C THR A 305 -9.25 4.95 -8.05
N LYS A 306 -9.48 5.83 -7.06
CA LYS A 306 -10.02 7.17 -7.31
C LYS A 306 -8.98 8.16 -7.85
N LYS A 307 -7.78 7.70 -8.18
CA LYS A 307 -6.69 8.50 -8.74
C LYS A 307 -6.68 8.46 -10.27
N TYR A 308 -5.84 9.32 -10.85
CA TYR A 308 -5.41 9.11 -12.22
C TYR A 308 -4.54 7.85 -12.26
N GLY A 309 -4.63 7.07 -13.33
CA GLY A 309 -3.74 5.93 -13.51
C GLY A 309 -2.32 6.40 -13.84
N ILE A 310 -2.09 6.93 -15.04
CA ILE A 310 -0.80 7.49 -15.45
C ILE A 310 -1.00 8.96 -15.80
N ARG A 311 -0.23 9.83 -15.17
CA ARG A 311 -0.37 11.28 -15.34
C ARG A 311 0.94 11.90 -15.78
N MET A 312 1.00 12.27 -17.03
CA MET A 312 2.02 13.14 -17.58
C MET A 312 1.55 14.57 -17.34
N ASP A 313 2.05 15.23 -16.33
CA ASP A 313 1.63 16.56 -15.88
C ASP A 313 2.78 17.57 -15.98
N GLY A 314 3.58 17.39 -17.01
CA GLY A 314 4.67 18.29 -17.30
C GLY A 314 4.15 19.71 -17.61
N PRO A 315 4.94 20.75 -17.35
CA PRO A 315 4.59 22.07 -17.82
C PRO A 315 4.54 22.06 -19.35
N ALA A 316 3.52 22.69 -19.87
CA ALA A 316 3.43 23.01 -21.27
C ALA A 316 4.26 24.26 -21.58
N GLY A 317 4.88 24.32 -22.76
CA GLY A 317 5.46 25.56 -23.24
C GLY A 317 6.97 25.69 -23.13
N GLY A 318 7.71 24.74 -23.63
CA GLY A 318 9.12 24.94 -23.95
C GLY A 318 10.11 24.72 -22.82
N THR A 319 9.66 24.19 -21.68
CA THR A 319 10.55 23.68 -20.66
C THR A 319 10.94 22.24 -20.95
N ASN A 320 12.08 21.79 -20.46
CA ASN A 320 12.52 20.38 -20.62
C ASN A 320 11.93 19.43 -19.56
N GLU A 321 11.00 19.94 -18.77
CA GLU A 321 10.45 19.24 -17.63
C GLU A 321 9.33 18.28 -18.07
N GLY A 322 9.35 17.06 -17.52
CA GLY A 322 8.28 16.10 -17.67
C GLY A 322 7.81 15.85 -19.11
N ARG A 323 8.72 15.74 -20.07
CA ARG A 323 8.41 15.52 -21.49
C ARG A 323 9.06 14.27 -22.07
N ASN A 324 8.71 13.92 -23.30
CA ASN A 324 9.26 12.82 -24.04
C ASN A 324 9.02 11.45 -23.43
N ALA A 325 7.86 11.27 -22.77
CA ALA A 325 7.47 9.95 -22.26
C ALA A 325 6.92 9.06 -23.38
N THR A 326 7.23 7.77 -23.29
CA THR A 326 6.59 6.70 -24.07
C THR A 326 5.70 5.88 -23.14
N VAL A 327 4.39 5.88 -23.42
CA VAL A 327 3.37 5.20 -22.59
C VAL A 327 2.56 4.26 -23.46
N HIS A 328 2.72 2.96 -23.29
CA HIS A 328 2.05 2.00 -24.17
C HIS A 328 1.73 0.64 -23.53
N HIS A 329 0.77 -0.06 -24.12
CA HIS A 329 0.36 -1.40 -23.71
C HIS A 329 -0.01 -1.52 -22.23
N ASN A 330 -0.48 -0.43 -21.61
CA ASN A 330 -1.03 -0.48 -20.25
C ASN A 330 -2.53 -0.78 -20.30
N VAL A 331 -3.04 -1.51 -19.32
CA VAL A 331 -4.47 -1.71 -19.10
C VAL A 331 -4.88 -1.01 -17.82
N LEU A 332 -5.87 -0.11 -17.95
CA LEU A 332 -6.36 0.66 -16.81
C LEU A 332 -7.89 0.56 -16.75
N TRP A 333 -8.42 0.19 -15.58
CA TRP A 333 -9.87 0.09 -15.39
C TRP A 333 -10.31 0.50 -13.99
N ASN A 334 -11.55 0.94 -13.86
CA ASN A 334 -12.11 1.47 -12.61
C ASN A 334 -11.23 2.54 -11.97
N VAL A 335 -10.69 3.44 -12.78
CA VAL A 335 -9.84 4.55 -12.33
C VAL A 335 -10.53 5.88 -12.62
N SER A 336 -10.23 6.91 -11.83
CA SER A 336 -10.83 8.23 -11.99
C SER A 336 -10.59 8.83 -13.38
N ALA A 337 -9.36 8.69 -13.90
CA ALA A 337 -9.00 8.90 -15.29
C ALA A 337 -7.78 8.02 -15.60
N GLY A 338 -7.80 7.28 -16.67
CA GLY A 338 -6.73 6.34 -16.98
C GLY A 338 -5.42 7.05 -17.30
N LEU A 339 -5.42 7.81 -18.38
CA LEU A 339 -4.23 8.52 -18.85
C LEU A 339 -4.49 10.02 -18.95
N MET A 340 -3.58 10.83 -18.44
CA MET A 340 -3.55 12.25 -18.73
C MET A 340 -2.26 12.60 -19.47
N VAL A 341 -2.42 13.05 -20.72
CA VAL A 341 -1.34 13.46 -21.61
C VAL A 341 -1.28 14.97 -21.61
N LYS A 342 -0.31 15.53 -20.91
CA LYS A 342 -0.04 16.96 -20.85
C LYS A 342 1.46 17.19 -20.93
N GLY A 343 1.89 18.00 -21.88
CA GLY A 343 3.30 18.28 -22.15
C GLY A 343 3.70 17.82 -23.55
N ASP A 344 4.97 18.04 -23.89
CA ASP A 344 5.45 17.95 -25.25
C ASP A 344 6.21 16.62 -25.51
N TYR A 345 6.21 16.20 -26.77
CA TYR A 345 6.97 15.05 -27.27
C TYR A 345 6.56 13.68 -26.67
N HIS A 346 5.38 13.57 -26.08
CA HIS A 346 4.90 12.29 -25.57
C HIS A 346 4.45 11.37 -26.71
N ASN A 347 4.73 10.10 -26.56
CA ASN A 347 4.22 9.04 -27.44
C ASN A 347 3.35 8.07 -26.62
N THR A 348 2.02 8.20 -26.79
CA THR A 348 1.03 7.42 -26.05
C THR A 348 0.25 6.53 -26.99
N HIS A 349 0.50 5.23 -26.97
CA HIS A 349 -0.13 4.33 -27.93
C HIS A 349 -0.45 2.94 -27.38
N ASN A 350 -1.41 2.27 -28.00
CA ASN A 350 -1.78 0.91 -27.65
C ASN A 350 -2.07 0.70 -26.15
N ASN A 351 -2.76 1.63 -25.50
CA ASN A 351 -3.27 1.42 -24.16
C ASN A 351 -4.75 1.05 -24.21
N THR A 352 -5.22 0.28 -23.24
CA THR A 352 -6.63 -0.05 -23.03
C THR A 352 -7.12 0.59 -21.75
N VAL A 353 -8.18 1.43 -21.84
CA VAL A 353 -8.72 2.17 -20.69
C VAL A 353 -10.23 2.09 -20.66
N PHE A 354 -10.81 1.56 -19.59
CA PHE A 354 -12.26 1.38 -19.48
C PHE A 354 -12.74 1.42 -18.03
N GLY A 355 -14.07 1.38 -17.85
CA GLY A 355 -14.72 1.31 -16.54
C GLY A 355 -15.42 2.59 -16.11
N GLU A 356 -16.05 2.53 -14.99
CA GLU A 356 -17.21 3.35 -14.65
C GLU A 356 -16.96 4.60 -13.83
N ASP A 357 -15.76 5.13 -13.70
CA ASP A 357 -15.69 6.44 -13.06
C ASP A 357 -16.04 7.57 -14.05
N TYR A 358 -17.23 8.14 -13.84
CA TYR A 358 -17.95 8.93 -14.83
C TYR A 358 -17.67 10.41 -14.81
N ASP A 359 -16.97 10.88 -13.80
CA ASP A 359 -16.70 12.30 -13.65
C ASP A 359 -15.58 12.78 -14.56
N LYS A 360 -14.74 11.87 -15.06
CA LYS A 360 -13.59 12.18 -15.88
C LYS A 360 -13.50 11.32 -17.13
N ASN A 361 -12.75 11.79 -18.10
CA ASN A 361 -12.50 11.04 -19.33
C ASN A 361 -11.39 10.00 -19.10
N ASN A 362 -11.45 8.87 -19.80
CA ASN A 362 -10.50 7.78 -19.66
C ASN A 362 -9.10 8.14 -20.18
N ILE A 363 -9.03 8.80 -21.35
CA ILE A 363 -7.79 9.39 -21.85
C ILE A 363 -8.03 10.88 -22.06
N ILE A 364 -7.19 11.68 -21.43
CA ILE A 364 -7.25 13.14 -21.49
C ILE A 364 -6.02 13.66 -22.21
N VAL A 365 -6.22 14.25 -23.39
CA VAL A 365 -5.15 14.92 -24.12
C VAL A 365 -5.29 16.41 -23.86
N LEU A 366 -4.58 16.89 -22.83
CA LEU A 366 -4.84 18.19 -22.24
C LEU A 366 -3.96 19.29 -22.84
N TYR A 367 -4.61 20.37 -23.24
CA TYR A 367 -3.99 21.62 -23.67
C TYR A 367 -4.36 22.72 -22.68
N GLU A 368 -3.37 23.29 -22.02
CA GLU A 368 -3.60 24.35 -21.03
C GLU A 368 -2.79 25.63 -21.35
N ASN A 369 -3.43 26.78 -21.14
CA ASN A 369 -2.79 28.10 -21.23
C ASN A 369 -2.14 28.44 -22.58
N GLY A 370 -2.63 27.88 -23.66
CA GLY A 370 -2.08 28.14 -24.99
C GLY A 370 -0.78 27.36 -25.30
N PHE A 371 -0.43 26.38 -24.47
CA PHE A 371 0.75 25.54 -24.62
C PHE A 371 0.41 24.08 -24.34
N GLY A 372 1.14 23.16 -24.91
CA GLY A 372 1.07 21.74 -24.58
C GLY A 372 0.87 20.82 -25.77
N ASN A 373 1.29 19.59 -25.58
CA ASN A 373 1.23 18.52 -26.57
C ASN A 373 1.94 18.83 -27.89
N GLU A 374 2.93 19.74 -27.88
CA GLU A 374 3.74 19.95 -29.09
C GLU A 374 4.51 18.69 -29.42
N ASN A 375 4.35 18.19 -30.65
CA ASN A 375 4.93 16.94 -31.13
C ASN A 375 4.56 15.67 -30.30
N SER A 376 3.54 15.78 -29.46
CA SER A 376 2.98 14.61 -28.76
C SER A 376 2.06 13.83 -29.71
N ILE A 377 2.07 12.50 -29.61
CA ILE A 377 1.26 11.58 -30.41
C ILE A 377 0.42 10.71 -29.46
N THR A 378 -0.88 10.61 -29.73
CA THR A 378 -1.81 9.74 -29.00
C THR A 378 -2.58 8.89 -30.01
N GLU A 379 -2.17 7.63 -30.22
CA GLU A 379 -2.75 6.79 -31.27
C GLU A 379 -2.86 5.30 -30.90
N PHE A 380 -3.72 4.60 -31.60
CA PHE A 380 -3.97 3.17 -31.43
C PHE A 380 -4.40 2.76 -30.01
N ASN A 381 -4.88 3.70 -29.20
CA ASN A 381 -5.44 3.37 -27.89
C ASN A 381 -6.90 2.92 -28.01
N ALA A 382 -7.35 2.09 -27.10
CA ALA A 382 -8.77 1.75 -26.93
C ALA A 382 -9.26 2.35 -25.61
N ALA A 383 -10.21 3.27 -25.67
CA ALA A 383 -10.79 3.87 -24.48
C ALA A 383 -12.30 4.13 -24.65
N ASP A 384 -13.03 4.07 -23.55
CA ASP A 384 -14.46 4.42 -23.57
C ASP A 384 -14.67 5.88 -23.87
N ARG A 385 -13.76 6.76 -23.41
CA ARG A 385 -13.80 8.20 -23.67
C ARG A 385 -12.39 8.78 -23.82
N ILE A 386 -12.15 9.42 -24.94
CA ILE A 386 -10.93 10.19 -25.20
C ILE A 386 -11.32 11.64 -25.41
N ALA A 387 -10.78 12.58 -24.63
CA ALA A 387 -11.17 13.98 -24.66
C ALA A 387 -10.01 14.95 -24.40
N ALA A 388 -10.23 16.21 -24.80
CA ALA A 388 -9.31 17.30 -24.50
C ALA A 388 -9.54 17.93 -23.12
N HIS A 389 -10.52 17.46 -22.37
CA HIS A 389 -10.92 18.02 -21.08
C HIS A 389 -10.92 16.95 -19.97
N ARG A 390 -10.69 17.37 -18.74
CA ARG A 390 -10.68 16.48 -17.55
C ARG A 390 -12.08 15.96 -17.21
N THR A 391 -13.12 16.75 -17.47
CA THR A 391 -14.50 16.42 -17.13
C THR A 391 -15.43 16.53 -18.33
N GLY A 392 -16.41 15.71 -18.33
CA GLY A 392 -17.43 15.29 -19.23
C GLY A 392 -18.17 16.16 -20.20
N SER A 393 -17.61 17.15 -20.84
CA SER A 393 -18.23 17.71 -22.05
C SER A 393 -17.76 16.91 -23.28
N PHE A 394 -18.66 16.13 -23.86
CA PHE A 394 -18.34 15.29 -25.01
C PHE A 394 -18.34 16.03 -26.33
N GLU A 395 -18.77 17.27 -26.33
CA GLU A 395 -18.89 18.10 -27.53
C GLU A 395 -17.53 18.68 -27.99
N ASP A 396 -16.57 18.70 -27.08
CA ASP A 396 -15.21 19.19 -27.31
C ASP A 396 -14.21 18.09 -27.62
N TYR A 397 -14.68 17.08 -28.27
CA TYR A 397 -13.96 15.90 -28.56
C TYR A 397 -12.96 15.90 -29.56
N PRO A 398 -12.10 14.90 -29.17
CA PRO A 398 -10.74 15.11 -29.49
C PRO A 398 -10.76 15.50 -30.89
N VAL A 399 -10.58 16.39 -31.07
CA VAL A 399 -9.71 17.07 -31.77
C VAL A 399 -8.84 16.14 -32.58
N GLN A 400 -9.55 15.18 -33.24
CA GLN A 400 -8.83 14.39 -34.25
C GLN A 400 -8.17 15.36 -35.25
N GLY A 401 -6.83 15.37 -35.23
CA GLY A 401 -6.04 16.25 -36.07
C GLY A 401 -5.46 17.46 -35.34
N GLU A 402 -5.97 17.83 -34.21
CA GLU A 402 -5.30 18.71 -33.25
C GLU A 402 -4.65 17.80 -32.19
N TYR A 403 -3.51 18.13 -31.63
CA TYR A 403 -2.76 17.35 -30.65
C TYR A 403 -2.32 15.95 -31.13
N ASN A 404 -2.33 15.69 -32.43
CA ASN A 404 -1.95 14.40 -33.03
C ASN A 404 -2.65 13.18 -32.38
N ALA A 405 -3.91 13.35 -31.96
CA ALA A 405 -4.73 12.23 -31.49
C ALA A 405 -5.46 11.59 -32.67
N SER A 406 -5.05 10.41 -33.10
CA SER A 406 -5.60 9.74 -34.27
C SER A 406 -5.61 8.21 -34.13
N ASN A 407 -6.40 7.54 -34.97
CA ASN A 407 -6.45 6.08 -35.03
C ASN A 407 -6.84 5.38 -33.70
N ASN A 408 -7.40 6.09 -32.76
CA ASN A 408 -7.86 5.51 -31.50
C ASN A 408 -9.27 4.92 -31.66
N TYR A 409 -9.60 3.93 -30.84
CA TYR A 409 -10.99 3.60 -30.57
C TYR A 409 -11.50 4.46 -29.42
N ASN A 410 -12.60 5.16 -29.65
CA ASN A 410 -13.30 5.97 -28.66
C ASN A 410 -14.73 5.47 -28.56
N GLY A 411 -15.04 4.68 -27.54
CA GLY A 411 -16.31 4.00 -27.40
C GLY A 411 -17.53 4.93 -27.45
N TYR A 412 -17.36 6.13 -26.95
CA TYR A 412 -18.41 7.15 -26.97
C TYR A 412 -18.71 7.68 -28.39
N VAL A 413 -17.70 7.86 -29.21
CA VAL A 413 -17.84 8.41 -30.56
C VAL A 413 -18.12 7.33 -31.59
N ASP A 414 -17.51 6.18 -31.45
CA ASP A 414 -17.55 5.11 -32.43
C ASP A 414 -18.85 4.27 -32.41
N ASP A 415 -19.67 4.41 -31.37
CA ASP A 415 -20.98 3.74 -31.18
C ASP A 415 -20.94 2.20 -31.37
N ASN A 416 -19.81 1.58 -31.03
CA ASN A 416 -19.61 0.12 -31.11
C ASN A 416 -19.60 -0.56 -29.72
N GLY A 417 -20.08 0.13 -28.69
CA GLY A 417 -20.11 -0.33 -27.31
C GLY A 417 -18.86 0.01 -26.50
N SER A 418 -18.90 -0.30 -25.22
CA SER A 418 -17.77 -0.06 -24.32
C SER A 418 -16.58 -0.93 -24.70
N VAL A 419 -15.39 -0.49 -24.30
CA VAL A 419 -14.14 -1.26 -24.46
C VAL A 419 -14.27 -2.63 -23.78
N GLU A 420 -14.78 -2.65 -22.54
CA GLU A 420 -14.97 -3.89 -21.78
C GLU A 420 -15.80 -4.94 -22.54
N SER A 421 -16.88 -4.51 -23.21
CA SER A 421 -17.75 -5.40 -23.97
C SER A 421 -17.04 -6.08 -25.16
N GLN A 422 -15.90 -5.53 -25.59
CA GLN A 422 -15.12 -6.00 -26.74
C GLN A 422 -13.91 -6.85 -26.35
N LEU A 423 -13.65 -7.01 -25.05
CA LEU A 423 -12.60 -7.87 -24.49
C LEU A 423 -13.13 -9.28 -24.21
N ILE A 424 -12.28 -10.30 -24.24
CA ILE A 424 -12.69 -11.72 -24.11
C ILE A 424 -13.28 -11.97 -22.72
N ASP A 425 -12.52 -11.73 -21.66
CA ASP A 425 -12.94 -11.98 -20.28
C ASP A 425 -12.20 -11.06 -19.30
N PRO A 426 -12.48 -9.74 -19.33
CA PRO A 426 -11.76 -8.78 -18.51
C PRO A 426 -11.93 -8.99 -17.00
N GLN A 427 -13.00 -9.64 -16.56
CA GLN A 427 -13.25 -9.98 -15.16
C GLN A 427 -12.27 -11.05 -14.63
N ASN A 428 -11.69 -11.84 -15.54
CA ASN A 428 -10.63 -12.81 -15.25
C ASN A 428 -9.30 -12.41 -15.91
N TYR A 429 -9.09 -11.11 -16.07
CA TYR A 429 -7.84 -10.53 -16.60
C TYR A 429 -7.47 -10.95 -18.05
N ASP A 430 -8.43 -11.45 -18.82
CA ASP A 430 -8.24 -11.68 -20.26
C ASP A 430 -8.65 -10.43 -21.05
N PHE A 431 -7.69 -9.53 -21.23
CA PHE A 431 -7.89 -8.26 -21.91
C PHE A 431 -7.67 -8.34 -23.43
N ARG A 432 -7.54 -9.53 -23.99
CA ARG A 432 -7.44 -9.72 -25.44
C ARG A 432 -8.75 -9.31 -26.12
N PRO A 433 -8.68 -8.73 -27.33
CA PRO A 433 -9.87 -8.33 -28.05
C PRO A 433 -10.65 -9.55 -28.57
N LYS A 434 -11.98 -9.50 -28.48
CA LYS A 434 -12.87 -10.49 -29.10
C LYS A 434 -12.70 -10.46 -30.62
N ASN A 435 -12.61 -11.63 -31.23
CA ASN A 435 -12.51 -11.74 -32.67
C ASN A 435 -13.70 -11.02 -33.38
N GLY A 436 -13.36 -10.14 -34.31
CA GLY A 436 -14.34 -9.36 -35.06
C GLY A 436 -14.89 -8.12 -34.33
N SER A 437 -14.45 -7.85 -33.10
CA SER A 437 -14.77 -6.58 -32.43
C SER A 437 -14.13 -5.38 -33.13
N ALA A 438 -14.58 -4.18 -32.83
CA ALA A 438 -14.01 -2.96 -33.41
C ALA A 438 -12.55 -2.76 -32.98
N ILE A 439 -12.22 -3.09 -31.73
CA ILE A 439 -10.85 -3.05 -31.19
C ILE A 439 -9.97 -4.04 -31.94
N TYR A 440 -10.43 -5.27 -32.14
CA TYR A 440 -9.72 -6.29 -32.92
C TYR A 440 -9.46 -5.85 -34.35
N ASN A 441 -10.50 -5.38 -35.05
CA ASN A 441 -10.42 -5.02 -36.47
C ASN A 441 -9.54 -3.79 -36.73
N ARG A 442 -9.41 -2.88 -35.76
CA ARG A 442 -8.56 -1.70 -35.82
C ARG A 442 -7.13 -1.96 -35.33
N SER A 443 -6.90 -3.09 -34.67
CA SER A 443 -5.62 -3.40 -34.01
C SER A 443 -5.21 -2.32 -33.01
N VAL A 444 -6.13 -1.94 -32.13
CA VAL A 444 -5.94 -0.93 -31.08
C VAL A 444 -6.04 -1.56 -29.69
N GLY A 445 -5.48 -0.88 -28.69
CA GLY A 445 -5.46 -1.36 -27.32
C GLY A 445 -4.21 -2.11 -26.92
N ALA A 446 -4.13 -2.53 -25.68
CA ALA A 446 -2.92 -3.06 -25.03
C ALA A 446 -2.57 -4.49 -25.46
N TYR A 447 -3.58 -5.28 -25.81
CA TYR A 447 -3.39 -6.68 -26.19
C TYR A 447 -3.75 -6.91 -27.64
N GLY A 448 -2.88 -7.63 -28.33
CA GLY A 448 -3.23 -8.32 -29.55
C GLY A 448 -3.95 -9.65 -29.27
N PRO A 449 -4.52 -10.30 -30.30
CA PRO A 449 -5.33 -11.52 -30.11
C PRO A 449 -4.53 -12.73 -29.59
N ASN A 450 -3.21 -12.70 -29.67
CA ASN A 450 -2.33 -13.80 -29.26
C ASN A 450 -1.39 -13.42 -28.11
N ASP A 451 -1.54 -12.22 -27.55
CA ASP A 451 -0.68 -11.79 -26.47
C ASP A 451 -1.06 -12.52 -25.16
N ASN A 452 -0.08 -12.74 -24.31
CA ASN A 452 -0.22 -13.49 -23.07
C ASN A 452 0.64 -12.94 -21.92
N TRP A 453 1.07 -11.68 -22.02
CA TRP A 453 1.79 -11.05 -20.93
C TRP A 453 0.85 -10.78 -19.75
N VAL A 454 1.40 -10.77 -18.56
CA VAL A 454 0.73 -10.44 -17.32
C VAL A 454 1.54 -9.42 -16.54
N ALA A 455 0.88 -8.62 -15.72
CA ALA A 455 1.53 -7.72 -14.80
C ALA A 455 1.66 -8.35 -13.41
N GLY A 456 2.44 -7.73 -12.53
CA GLY A 456 2.64 -8.16 -11.17
C GLY A 456 3.88 -9.04 -10.97
N THR A 457 4.01 -9.58 -9.77
CA THR A 457 5.15 -10.40 -9.37
C THR A 457 5.16 -11.76 -10.05
N THR A 458 6.33 -12.34 -10.24
CA THR A 458 6.48 -13.70 -10.79
C THR A 458 6.36 -14.79 -9.74
N TRP A 459 6.54 -14.47 -8.47
CA TRP A 459 6.26 -15.36 -7.35
C TRP A 459 4.79 -15.18 -6.96
N HIS A 460 4.05 -16.20 -7.26
CA HIS A 460 2.61 -16.19 -7.36
C HIS A 460 1.82 -15.75 -6.15
N PHE A 461 1.07 -14.65 -6.37
CA PHE A 461 -0.18 -14.43 -5.68
C PHE A 461 -1.38 -14.44 -6.63
N MET A 462 -1.21 -14.94 -7.84
CA MET A 462 -2.26 -15.01 -8.84
C MET A 462 -3.30 -16.05 -8.45
N GLY A 463 -4.46 -15.59 -7.96
CA GLY A 463 -5.67 -16.40 -7.83
C GLY A 463 -6.03 -16.89 -6.43
N SER A 464 -5.42 -16.40 -5.38
CA SER A 464 -5.95 -16.55 -4.02
C SER A 464 -6.13 -15.17 -3.39
N GLU A 465 -7.19 -14.98 -2.65
CA GLU A 465 -7.27 -13.92 -1.66
C GLU A 465 -5.94 -13.93 -0.92
N LEU A 466 -5.26 -12.78 -0.92
CA LEU A 466 -3.91 -12.65 -0.39
C LEU A 466 -3.87 -12.94 1.11
N PRO A 467 -3.56 -14.11 1.59
CA PRO A 467 -3.20 -14.27 2.98
C PRO A 467 -1.68 -14.14 3.07
N PHE A 468 -1.22 -12.91 3.18
CA PHE A 468 0.14 -12.69 3.65
C PHE A 468 0.24 -12.82 5.14
N GLU A 469 -0.89 -12.74 5.79
CA GLU A 469 -1.08 -12.98 7.21
C GLU A 469 -1.76 -14.31 7.41
N GLY A 470 -1.22 -15.12 8.29
CA GLY A 470 -1.74 -16.44 8.61
C GLY A 470 -0.89 -17.11 9.65
N CYS A 471 -1.29 -18.27 10.10
CA CYS A 471 -0.47 -19.06 11.01
C CYS A 471 0.79 -19.56 10.32
N MET A 472 1.95 -19.15 10.82
CA MET A 472 3.27 -19.55 10.31
C MET A 472 3.90 -20.71 11.10
N ASP A 473 3.22 -21.24 12.09
CA ASP A 473 3.72 -22.36 12.88
C ASP A 473 3.34 -23.68 12.20
N GLU A 474 4.34 -24.44 11.77
CA GLU A 474 4.14 -25.74 11.10
C GLU A 474 3.46 -26.79 11.98
N ASP A 475 3.50 -26.60 13.31
CA ASP A 475 2.85 -27.48 14.27
C ASP A 475 1.37 -27.12 14.54
N ALA A 476 0.90 -25.98 14.00
CA ALA A 476 -0.47 -25.55 14.16
C ALA A 476 -1.44 -26.24 13.17
N LYS A 477 -2.69 -26.43 13.59
CA LYS A 477 -3.77 -27.02 12.75
C LYS A 477 -4.03 -26.25 11.47
N ASN A 478 -3.95 -24.92 11.54
CA ASN A 478 -4.24 -23.97 10.48
C ASN A 478 -2.98 -23.35 9.88
N TYR A 479 -1.85 -24.10 9.92
CA TYR A 479 -0.62 -23.68 9.27
C TYR A 479 -0.87 -23.27 7.82
N GLU A 480 -0.48 -22.06 7.47
CA GLU A 480 -0.58 -21.52 6.11
C GLU A 480 0.82 -21.34 5.51
N GLN A 481 1.22 -22.30 4.72
CA GLN A 481 2.56 -22.32 4.09
C GLN A 481 2.89 -21.05 3.27
N LYS A 482 1.87 -20.31 2.86
CA LYS A 482 2.02 -19.10 2.07
C LYS A 482 2.01 -17.83 2.92
N ALA A 483 1.74 -17.95 4.22
CA ALA A 483 1.81 -16.81 5.12
C ALA A 483 3.25 -16.31 5.20
N LEU A 484 3.42 -15.02 4.99
CA LEU A 484 4.69 -14.33 5.15
C LEU A 484 4.83 -13.72 6.55
N PHE A 485 3.71 -13.58 7.26
CA PHE A 485 3.65 -13.01 8.59
C PHE A 485 2.60 -13.74 9.41
N SER A 486 2.89 -13.94 10.70
CA SER A 486 1.92 -14.49 11.62
C SER A 486 0.90 -13.42 12.01
N ASP A 487 -0.37 -13.70 11.77
CA ASP A 487 -1.50 -12.90 12.22
C ASP A 487 -1.96 -13.26 13.66
N GLY A 488 -1.24 -14.17 14.32
CA GLY A 488 -1.62 -14.70 15.62
C GLY A 488 -2.78 -15.69 15.58
N SER A 489 -3.23 -16.13 14.41
CA SER A 489 -4.37 -17.04 14.24
C SER A 489 -4.04 -18.50 14.46
N CYS A 490 -2.81 -18.85 14.87
CA CYS A 490 -2.42 -20.25 15.06
C CYS A 490 -3.33 -20.98 16.05
N GLU A 491 -3.93 -22.06 15.57
CA GLU A 491 -4.73 -22.98 16.37
C GLU A 491 -3.93 -24.26 16.63
N TYR A 492 -3.80 -24.66 17.87
CA TYR A 492 -3.06 -25.85 18.24
C TYR A 492 -4.00 -27.00 18.62
N TYR A 493 -3.45 -28.21 18.51
CA TYR A 493 -4.14 -29.38 18.98
C TYR A 493 -4.17 -29.39 20.52
N VAL A 494 -5.30 -29.76 21.08
CA VAL A 494 -5.40 -30.03 22.51
C VAL A 494 -4.72 -31.39 22.76
N GLU A 495 -3.59 -31.34 23.40
CA GLU A 495 -2.85 -32.55 23.78
C GLU A 495 -3.36 -33.11 25.11
N GLY A 496 -3.31 -34.42 25.30
CA GLY A 496 -3.73 -35.06 26.52
C GLY A 496 -3.96 -36.55 26.33
N CYS A 497 -4.18 -37.25 27.44
CA CYS A 497 -4.47 -38.67 27.41
C CYS A 497 -5.82 -38.95 26.70
N MET A 498 -5.80 -39.72 25.63
CA MET A 498 -6.98 -40.10 24.83
C MET A 498 -7.56 -41.48 25.18
N ASP A 499 -6.98 -42.20 26.17
CA ASP A 499 -7.49 -43.49 26.60
C ASP A 499 -8.61 -43.32 27.65
N PRO A 500 -9.88 -43.71 27.33
CA PRO A 500 -11.00 -43.56 28.26
C PRO A 500 -10.86 -44.35 29.57
N ASP A 501 -9.98 -45.36 29.59
CA ASP A 501 -9.72 -46.19 30.77
C ASP A 501 -8.62 -45.61 31.69
N ALA A 502 -7.99 -44.52 31.26
CA ALA A 502 -6.96 -43.84 32.07
C ALA A 502 -7.59 -42.88 33.09
N LYS A 503 -6.89 -42.67 34.22
CA LYS A 503 -7.29 -41.75 35.29
C LYS A 503 -7.44 -40.30 34.83
N ASN A 504 -6.53 -39.89 33.95
CA ASN A 504 -6.41 -38.53 33.45
C ASN A 504 -6.92 -38.39 32.01
N TYR A 505 -7.87 -39.23 31.62
CA TYR A 505 -8.54 -39.11 30.31
C TYR A 505 -9.05 -37.70 30.08
N ASN A 506 -8.64 -37.11 28.98
CA ASN A 506 -9.11 -35.82 28.52
C ASN A 506 -10.00 -35.99 27.28
N SER A 507 -11.31 -35.84 27.48
CA SER A 507 -12.26 -35.97 26.36
C SER A 507 -12.17 -34.87 25.30
N GLU A 508 -11.41 -33.79 25.57
CA GLU A 508 -11.16 -32.68 24.64
C GLU A 508 -9.82 -32.82 23.92
N ALA A 509 -9.01 -33.82 24.32
CA ALA A 509 -7.73 -34.09 23.65
C ALA A 509 -7.97 -34.52 22.19
N GLU A 510 -7.24 -33.91 21.29
CA GLU A 510 -7.22 -34.21 19.86
C GLU A 510 -5.98 -35.00 19.45
N VAL A 511 -4.93 -34.95 20.27
CA VAL A 511 -3.68 -35.68 20.10
C VAL A 511 -3.28 -36.31 21.44
N ASP A 512 -2.93 -37.60 21.39
CA ASP A 512 -2.44 -38.30 22.57
C ASP A 512 -0.99 -37.88 22.83
N ASP A 513 -0.76 -37.27 24.00
CA ASP A 513 0.58 -36.83 24.47
C ASP A 513 1.38 -37.91 25.22
N GLY A 514 0.80 -39.11 25.33
CA GLY A 514 1.40 -40.23 26.08
C GLY A 514 1.36 -40.06 27.58
N SER A 515 0.59 -39.09 28.10
CA SER A 515 0.50 -38.79 29.53
C SER A 515 -0.45 -39.71 30.31
N CYS A 516 -1.02 -40.72 29.66
CA CYS A 516 -2.03 -41.57 30.29
C CYS A 516 -1.53 -42.24 31.57
N GLU A 517 -2.25 -42.03 32.64
CA GLU A 517 -2.03 -42.66 33.93
C GLU A 517 -3.10 -43.70 34.18
N TYR A 518 -2.68 -44.92 34.59
CA TYR A 518 -3.62 -46.02 34.84
C TYR A 518 -3.73 -46.33 36.32
N TYR A 519 -4.85 -46.91 36.65
CA TYR A 519 -5.09 -47.40 38.00
C TYR A 519 -4.18 -48.59 38.30
N ILE A 520 -3.65 -48.63 39.52
CA ILE A 520 -2.94 -49.80 40.01
C ILE A 520 -4.00 -50.82 40.43
N GLU A 521 -4.08 -51.89 39.67
CA GLU A 521 -5.00 -52.98 39.97
C GLU A 521 -4.37 -53.98 40.96
N GLY A 522 -5.15 -54.57 41.82
CA GLY A 522 -4.69 -55.57 42.77
C GLY A 522 -5.70 -55.87 43.85
N CYS A 523 -5.44 -56.91 44.67
CA CYS A 523 -6.29 -57.26 45.81
C CYS A 523 -6.31 -56.12 46.85
N MET A 524 -7.48 -55.57 47.13
CA MET A 524 -7.70 -54.51 48.11
C MET A 524 -8.18 -55.02 49.49
N ASP A 525 -8.34 -56.33 49.69
CA ASP A 525 -8.73 -56.89 51.01
C ASP A 525 -7.49 -57.04 51.92
N PRO A 526 -7.44 -56.26 53.06
CA PRO A 526 -6.29 -56.30 53.95
C PRO A 526 -6.09 -57.65 54.63
N ASP A 527 -7.07 -58.54 54.64
CA ASP A 527 -7.01 -59.85 55.24
C ASP A 527 -6.53 -60.93 54.23
N ALA A 528 -6.41 -60.60 52.97
CA ALA A 528 -5.93 -61.47 51.90
C ALA A 528 -4.42 -61.62 51.93
N LYS A 529 -3.89 -62.80 51.55
CA LYS A 529 -2.44 -63.10 51.54
C LYS A 529 -1.67 -62.27 50.49
N ASN A 530 -2.37 -61.84 49.40
CA ASN A 530 -1.83 -61.09 48.30
C ASN A 530 -2.33 -59.63 48.30
N TYR A 531 -2.67 -59.09 49.48
CA TYR A 531 -3.06 -57.70 49.65
C TYR A 531 -2.00 -56.77 49.07
N ASN A 532 -2.45 -55.87 48.19
CA ASN A 532 -1.64 -54.80 47.60
C ASN A 532 -2.09 -53.43 48.16
N SER A 533 -1.30 -52.87 49.06
CA SER A 533 -1.61 -51.59 49.67
C SER A 533 -1.55 -50.40 48.72
N GLU A 534 -0.99 -50.59 47.52
CA GLU A 534 -0.92 -49.56 46.47
C GLU A 534 -2.04 -49.71 45.41
N ALA A 535 -2.83 -50.80 45.49
CA ALA A 535 -3.93 -51.01 44.58
C ALA A 535 -4.99 -49.91 44.76
N GLU A 536 -5.43 -49.34 43.64
CA GLU A 536 -6.47 -48.33 43.53
C GLU A 536 -7.79 -48.91 43.04
N VAL A 537 -7.73 -50.06 42.38
CA VAL A 537 -8.89 -50.83 41.90
C VAL A 537 -8.71 -52.29 42.26
N ASP A 538 -9.76 -52.89 42.79
CA ASP A 538 -9.77 -54.33 43.11
C ASP A 538 -9.91 -55.15 41.83
N ASP A 539 -8.91 -55.98 41.53
CA ASP A 539 -8.87 -56.86 40.36
C ASP A 539 -9.54 -58.23 40.60
N GLY A 540 -10.08 -58.45 41.78
CA GLY A 540 -10.74 -59.70 42.16
C GLY A 540 -9.74 -60.84 42.44
N SER A 541 -8.46 -60.57 42.55
CA SER A 541 -7.42 -61.58 42.73
C SER A 541 -7.18 -61.99 44.20
N CYS A 542 -7.97 -61.49 45.15
CA CYS A 542 -7.76 -61.73 46.58
C CYS A 542 -7.80 -63.24 46.93
N GLU A 543 -6.74 -63.76 47.63
CA GLU A 543 -6.59 -65.13 48.04
C GLU A 543 -6.58 -65.31 49.58
#